data_54a01f0a94552256cacbf1393c223aea
#
_entry.id   54a01f0a94552256cacbf1393c223aea
#
_cell.length_a   1.000
_cell.length_b   1.000
_cell.length_c   1.000
_cell.angle_alpha   90.00
_cell.angle_beta   90.00
_cell.angle_gamma   90.00
#
_symmetry.space_group_name_H-M   'P 1'
#
loop_
_entity.id
_entity.type
_entity.pdbx_description
1 polymer ?
#
loop_
_entity_poly.entity_id
_entity_poly.type
_entity_poly.pdbx_seq_one_letter_code
_entity_poly.pdbx_strand_id
1 'polypeptide(L)'
;MRKTLLDAAQQLMAQGITPSVAELAEHARVSRATAYRYFPSQSALIAAVVDESLGPILAWNSASPDAATRVDELLRFAFPRLEAHEASLRAAIMVSLQQHAEASAGKAGNEPRLV
;
A
#
# COMPACT_ATOMS: atom_id res chain seq x y z
N MET A 1 16.10 -8.85 1.88
CA MET A 1 16.14 -7.63 1.03
C MET A 1 14.75 -7.03 0.82
N ARG A 2 13.77 -7.83 0.44
CA ARG A 2 12.40 -7.33 0.23
C ARG A 2 11.83 -6.63 1.47
N LYS A 3 11.97 -7.25 2.64
CA LYS A 3 11.48 -6.68 3.90
C LYS A 3 12.17 -5.36 4.22
N THR A 4 13.48 -5.27 4.01
CA THR A 4 14.25 -4.04 4.22
C THR A 4 13.72 -2.90 3.37
N LEU A 5 13.40 -3.17 2.10
CA LEU A 5 12.82 -2.19 1.19
C LEU A 5 11.42 -1.78 1.62
N LEU A 6 10.59 -2.74 2.05
CA LEU A 6 9.24 -2.43 2.53
C LEU A 6 9.26 -1.60 3.82
N ASP A 7 10.16 -1.92 4.74
CA ASP A 7 10.31 -1.15 5.98
C ASP A 7 10.75 0.29 5.68
N ALA A 8 11.69 0.47 4.75
CA ALA A 8 12.13 1.79 4.30
C ALA A 8 10.99 2.57 3.66
N ALA A 9 10.19 1.92 2.82
CA ALA A 9 9.02 2.53 2.18
C ALA A 9 7.99 2.96 3.22
N GLN A 10 7.71 2.12 4.20
CA GLN A 10 6.77 2.45 5.28
C GLN A 10 7.25 3.65 6.10
N GLN A 11 8.55 3.73 6.38
CA GLN A 11 9.14 4.87 7.09
C GLN A 11 8.95 6.17 6.32
N LEU A 12 9.20 6.15 5.01
CA LEU A 12 9.01 7.32 4.15
C LEU A 12 7.54 7.73 4.08
N MET A 13 6.65 6.76 3.93
CA MET A 13 5.21 7.02 3.86
C MET A 13 4.66 7.54 5.19
N ALA A 14 5.22 7.09 6.32
CA ALA A 14 4.85 7.61 7.63
C ALA A 14 5.23 9.09 7.80
N GLN A 15 6.23 9.55 7.05
CA GLN A 15 6.64 10.96 7.02
C GLN A 15 5.85 11.79 6.00
N GLY A 16 4.87 11.19 5.35
CA GLY A 16 4.08 11.85 4.31
C GLY A 16 4.70 11.83 2.93
N ILE A 17 5.77 11.06 2.73
CA ILE A 17 6.47 10.94 1.46
C ILE A 17 5.97 9.69 0.74
N THR A 18 5.60 9.84 -0.52
CA THR A 18 5.24 8.71 -1.38
C THR A 18 6.40 8.45 -2.32
N PRO A 19 7.31 7.51 -2.00
CA PRO A 19 8.53 7.35 -2.76
C PRO A 19 8.30 6.67 -4.10
N SER A 20 9.08 7.09 -5.10
CA SER A 20 9.29 6.28 -6.30
C SER A 20 10.22 5.12 -5.96
N VAL A 21 10.32 4.12 -6.84
CA VAL A 21 11.24 3.00 -6.63
C VAL A 21 12.69 3.49 -6.59
N ALA A 22 13.04 4.49 -7.41
CA ALA A 22 14.37 5.09 -7.42
C ALA A 22 14.69 5.81 -6.09
N GLU A 23 13.74 6.57 -5.56
CA GLU A 23 13.90 7.25 -4.26
C GLU A 23 14.03 6.25 -3.12
N LEU A 24 13.25 5.17 -3.19
CA LEU A 24 13.35 4.09 -2.21
C LEU A 24 14.74 3.45 -2.23
N ALA A 25 15.28 3.18 -3.43
CA ALA A 25 16.62 2.61 -3.59
C ALA A 25 17.68 3.50 -2.93
N GLU A 26 17.58 4.81 -3.15
CA GLU A 26 18.48 5.78 -2.57
C GLU A 26 18.39 5.80 -1.06
N HIS A 27 17.19 5.84 -0.50
CA HIS A 27 16.96 5.84 0.94
C HIS A 27 17.45 4.55 1.60
N ALA A 28 17.22 3.41 0.97
CA ALA A 28 17.62 2.10 1.48
C ALA A 28 19.09 1.77 1.18
N ARG A 29 19.78 2.63 0.43
CA ARG A 29 21.19 2.44 0.02
C ARG A 29 21.42 1.16 -0.76
N VAL A 30 20.52 0.87 -1.68
CA VAL A 30 20.66 -0.24 -2.62
C VAL A 30 20.66 0.32 -4.04
N SER A 31 21.13 -0.49 -5.00
CA SER A 31 21.11 -0.08 -6.40
C SER A 31 19.69 0.00 -6.94
N ARG A 32 19.45 0.88 -7.90
CA ARG A 32 18.16 0.97 -8.59
C ARG A 32 17.77 -0.36 -9.21
N ALA A 33 18.74 -1.07 -9.83
CA ALA A 33 18.49 -2.37 -10.42
C ALA A 33 17.95 -3.37 -9.40
N THR A 34 18.51 -3.38 -8.19
CA THR A 34 18.06 -4.25 -7.11
C THR A 34 16.63 -3.89 -6.69
N ALA A 35 16.36 -2.61 -6.49
CA ALA A 35 15.03 -2.15 -6.08
C ALA A 35 13.97 -2.46 -7.15
N TYR A 36 14.27 -2.21 -8.42
CA TYR A 36 13.35 -2.49 -9.53
C TYR A 36 13.12 -3.99 -9.75
N ARG A 37 14.05 -4.83 -9.32
CA ARG A 37 13.86 -6.28 -9.36
C ARG A 37 12.75 -6.73 -8.44
N TYR A 38 12.64 -6.13 -7.26
CA TYR A 38 11.59 -6.42 -6.28
C TYR A 38 10.29 -5.68 -6.58
N PHE A 39 10.40 -4.42 -6.98
CA PHE A 39 9.25 -3.54 -7.23
C PHE A 39 9.43 -2.85 -8.58
N PRO A 40 8.88 -3.43 -9.66
CA PRO A 40 9.09 -2.90 -11.01
C PRO A 40 8.44 -1.53 -11.24
N SER A 41 7.50 -1.15 -10.39
CA SER A 41 6.81 0.15 -10.50
C SER A 41 6.43 0.68 -9.12
N GLN A 42 6.11 1.96 -9.06
CA GLN A 42 5.56 2.55 -7.83
C GLN A 42 4.26 1.86 -7.40
N SER A 43 3.41 1.51 -8.36
CA SER A 43 2.16 0.77 -8.06
C SER A 43 2.43 -0.56 -7.38
N ALA A 44 3.44 -1.31 -7.86
CA ALA A 44 3.83 -2.57 -7.26
C ALA A 44 4.36 -2.38 -5.84
N LEU A 45 5.15 -1.33 -5.62
CA LEU A 45 5.67 -0.99 -4.30
C LEU A 45 4.53 -0.66 -3.33
N ILE A 46 3.61 0.20 -3.73
CA ILE A 46 2.47 0.60 -2.90
C ILE A 46 1.57 -0.59 -2.58
N ALA A 47 1.29 -1.44 -3.56
CA ALA A 47 0.51 -2.66 -3.34
C ALA A 47 1.17 -3.57 -2.31
N ALA A 48 2.49 -3.72 -2.37
CA ALA A 48 3.25 -4.53 -1.41
C ALA A 48 3.19 -3.94 0.00
N VAL A 49 3.28 -2.62 0.14
CA VAL A 49 3.14 -1.94 1.45
C VAL A 49 1.75 -2.17 2.03
N VAL A 50 0.71 -2.06 1.23
CA VAL A 50 -0.68 -2.32 1.65
C VAL A 50 -0.85 -3.76 2.10
N ASP A 51 -0.34 -4.73 1.33
CA ASP A 51 -0.39 -6.15 1.67
C ASP A 51 0.30 -6.43 3.00
N GLU A 52 1.46 -5.83 3.22
CA GLU A 52 2.20 -5.99 4.48
C GLU A 52 1.41 -5.42 5.66
N SER A 53 0.75 -4.28 5.46
CA SER A 53 -0.02 -3.60 6.51
C SER A 53 -1.34 -4.31 6.82
N LEU A 54 -2.07 -4.75 5.80
CA LEU A 54 -3.40 -5.34 5.93
C LEU A 54 -3.40 -6.87 5.98
N GLY A 55 -2.32 -7.52 5.52
CA GLY A 55 -2.25 -8.97 5.45
C GLY A 55 -2.62 -9.67 6.76
N PRO A 56 -2.06 -9.29 7.91
CA PRO A 56 -2.42 -9.89 9.19
C PRO A 56 -3.89 -9.73 9.54
N ILE A 57 -4.52 -8.61 9.17
CA ILE A 57 -5.95 -8.35 9.41
C ILE A 57 -6.79 -9.26 8.53
N LEU A 58 -6.43 -9.38 7.25
CA LEU A 58 -7.16 -10.20 6.28
C LEU A 58 -7.03 -11.71 6.59
N ALA A 59 -5.90 -12.12 7.13
CA ALA A 59 -5.64 -13.50 7.50
C ALA A 59 -6.20 -13.87 8.88
N TRP A 60 -6.63 -12.88 9.66
CA TRP A 60 -7.11 -13.10 11.02
C TRP A 60 -8.46 -13.83 11.01
N ASN A 61 -8.61 -14.73 11.97
CA ASN A 61 -9.85 -15.47 12.15
C ASN A 61 -10.10 -15.71 13.64
N SER A 62 -11.36 -15.60 14.05
CA SER A 62 -11.77 -15.85 15.43
C SER A 62 -12.21 -17.31 15.59
N ALA A 63 -11.87 -17.90 16.73
CA ALA A 63 -12.33 -19.23 17.12
C ALA A 63 -13.73 -19.23 17.73
N SER A 64 -14.29 -18.04 18.01
CA SER A 64 -15.61 -17.92 18.65
C SER A 64 -16.74 -18.30 17.68
N PRO A 65 -17.74 -19.09 18.13
CA PRO A 65 -18.91 -19.41 17.32
C PRO A 65 -19.92 -18.26 17.25
N ASP A 66 -19.84 -17.29 18.19
CA ASP A 66 -20.77 -16.15 18.24
C ASP A 66 -20.33 -15.03 17.30
N ALA A 67 -21.22 -14.63 16.39
CA ALA A 67 -20.93 -13.62 15.38
C ALA A 67 -20.59 -12.26 15.99
N ALA A 68 -21.29 -11.84 17.02
CA ALA A 68 -21.04 -10.55 17.70
C ALA A 68 -19.67 -10.54 18.36
N THR A 69 -19.27 -11.64 19.00
CA THR A 69 -17.96 -11.80 19.61
C THR A 69 -16.87 -11.79 18.56
N ARG A 70 -17.08 -12.44 17.42
CA ARG A 70 -16.10 -12.44 16.31
C ARG A 70 -15.86 -11.03 15.76
N VAL A 71 -16.92 -10.24 15.60
CA VAL A 71 -16.80 -8.85 15.15
C VAL A 71 -16.03 -8.01 16.18
N ASP A 72 -16.35 -8.15 17.45
CA ASP A 72 -15.66 -7.42 18.52
C ASP A 72 -14.17 -7.78 18.57
N GLU A 73 -13.85 -9.05 18.51
CA GLU A 73 -12.46 -9.53 18.49
C GLU A 73 -11.71 -9.05 17.25
N LEU A 74 -12.36 -9.05 16.08
CA LEU A 74 -11.77 -8.52 14.86
C LEU A 74 -11.44 -7.03 15.00
N LEU A 75 -12.35 -6.24 15.52
CA LEU A 75 -12.14 -4.81 15.73
C LEU A 75 -11.00 -4.54 16.70
N ARG A 76 -10.92 -5.29 17.79
CA ARG A 76 -9.83 -5.17 18.76
C ARG A 76 -8.47 -5.54 18.18
N PHE A 77 -8.44 -6.50 17.25
CA PHE A 77 -7.22 -6.89 16.55
C PHE A 77 -6.84 -5.87 15.47
N ALA A 78 -7.81 -5.46 14.66
CA ALA A 78 -7.58 -4.63 13.48
C ALA A 78 -7.31 -3.16 13.81
N PHE A 79 -8.02 -2.59 14.79
CA PHE A 79 -7.99 -1.17 15.05
C PHE A 79 -6.61 -0.64 15.42
N PRO A 80 -5.87 -1.25 16.37
CA PRO A 80 -4.51 -0.78 16.67
C PRO A 80 -3.56 -0.90 15.48
N ARG A 81 -3.73 -1.92 14.65
CA ARG A 81 -2.91 -2.12 13.46
C ARG A 81 -3.19 -1.07 12.40
N LEU A 82 -4.46 -0.72 12.20
CA LEU A 82 -4.86 0.35 11.28
C LEU A 82 -4.33 1.71 11.76
N GLU A 83 -4.40 1.97 13.05
CA GLU A 83 -3.83 3.21 13.62
C GLU A 83 -2.32 3.26 13.43
N ALA A 84 -1.61 2.16 13.69
CA ALA A 84 -0.16 2.10 13.54
C ALA A 84 0.31 2.32 12.11
N HIS A 85 -0.52 1.97 11.11
CA HIS A 85 -0.20 2.10 9.69
C HIS A 85 -1.02 3.18 8.98
N GLU A 86 -1.69 4.05 9.73
CA GLU A 86 -2.59 5.06 9.18
C GLU A 86 -1.94 5.90 8.09
N ALA A 87 -0.74 6.43 8.36
CA ALA A 87 -0.06 7.31 7.41
C ALA A 87 0.30 6.57 6.11
N SER A 88 0.80 5.34 6.22
CA SER A 88 1.15 4.51 5.06
C SER A 88 -0.08 4.16 4.23
N LEU A 89 -1.18 3.77 4.90
CA LEU A 89 -2.43 3.43 4.22
C LEU A 89 -3.07 4.64 3.55
N ARG A 90 -3.03 5.79 4.21
CA ARG A 90 -3.53 7.05 3.65
C ARG A 90 -2.75 7.41 2.39
N ALA A 91 -1.43 7.34 2.43
CA ALA A 91 -0.59 7.61 1.27
C ALA A 91 -0.87 6.63 0.12
N ALA A 92 -1.03 5.35 0.42
CA ALA A 92 -1.35 4.32 -0.57
C ALA A 92 -2.70 4.59 -1.25
N ILE A 93 -3.71 4.96 -0.48
CA ILE A 93 -5.04 5.29 -1.01
C ILE A 93 -4.95 6.52 -1.92
N MET A 94 -4.23 7.56 -1.50
CA MET A 94 -4.05 8.78 -2.29
C MET A 94 -3.41 8.48 -3.63
N VAL A 95 -2.34 7.69 -3.65
CA VAL A 95 -1.65 7.29 -4.89
C VAL A 95 -2.57 6.46 -5.78
N SER A 96 -3.29 5.52 -5.20
CA SER A 96 -4.23 4.66 -5.93
C SER A 96 -5.34 5.47 -6.60
N LEU A 97 -5.91 6.43 -5.87
CA LEU A 97 -6.93 7.33 -6.42
C LEU A 97 -6.38 8.20 -7.53
N GLN A 98 -5.17 8.74 -7.38
CA GLN A 98 -4.51 9.55 -8.38
C GLN A 98 -4.27 8.75 -9.67
N GLN A 99 -3.75 7.54 -9.55
CA GLN A 99 -3.52 6.65 -10.69
C GLN A 99 -4.82 6.28 -11.39
N HIS A 100 -5.87 6.04 -10.63
CA HIS A 100 -7.19 5.74 -11.18
C HIS A 100 -7.75 6.94 -11.95
N ALA A 101 -7.61 8.14 -11.41
CA ALA A 101 -8.03 9.38 -12.07
C ALA A 101 -7.27 9.60 -13.37
N GLU A 102 -5.95 9.39 -13.39
CA GLU A 102 -5.12 9.51 -14.59
C GLU A 102 -5.53 8.48 -15.65
N ALA A 103 -5.75 7.23 -15.25
CA ALA A 103 -6.19 6.18 -16.16
C ALA A 103 -7.57 6.50 -16.74
N SER A 104 -8.49 7.00 -15.94
CA SER A 104 -9.83 7.40 -16.38
C SER A 104 -9.77 8.61 -17.33
N ALA A 105 -8.93 9.60 -17.03
CA ALA A 105 -8.74 10.75 -17.90
C ALA A 105 -8.12 10.35 -19.25
N GLY A 106 -7.10 9.49 -19.24
CA GLY A 106 -6.48 8.96 -20.45
C GLY A 106 -7.45 8.16 -21.29
N LYS A 107 -8.26 7.32 -20.65
CA LYS A 107 -9.28 6.53 -21.33
C LYS A 107 -10.37 7.39 -21.95
N ALA A 108 -10.85 8.40 -21.23
CA ALA A 108 -11.84 9.35 -21.74
C ALA A 108 -11.29 10.14 -22.92
N GLY A 109 -10.01 10.53 -22.87
CA GLY A 109 -9.34 11.23 -23.97
C GLY A 109 -9.19 10.39 -25.23
N ASN A 110 -9.21 9.06 -25.11
CA ASN A 110 -9.06 8.14 -26.24
C ASN A 110 -10.38 7.63 -26.81
N GLU A 111 -11.50 7.97 -26.21
CA GLU A 111 -12.79 7.59 -26.74
C GLU A 111 -13.11 8.35 -28.02
N PRO A 112 -13.58 7.65 -29.10
CA PRO A 112 -13.97 8.33 -30.32
C PRO A 112 -15.17 9.25 -30.03
N ARG A 113 -15.02 10.50 -30.43
CA ARG A 113 -16.13 11.45 -30.30
C ARG A 113 -17.17 11.12 -31.37
N LEU A 114 -18.38 10.90 -30.93
CA LEU A 114 -19.52 10.84 -31.81
C LEU A 114 -19.82 12.26 -32.30
N VAL A 115 -19.68 12.45 -33.56
CA VAL A 115 -19.93 13.74 -34.20
C VAL A 115 -21.35 13.80 -34.70
#